data_abb8ecc6135e50bb29480e41a744441c
#
_entry.id   abb8ecc6135e50bb29480e41a744441c
#
_cell.length_a   1.000
_cell.length_b   1.000
_cell.length_c   1.000
_cell.angle_alpha   90.00
_cell.angle_beta   90.00
_cell.angle_gamma   90.00
#
_symmetry.space_group_name_H-M   'P 1'
#
loop_
_entity.id
_entity.type
_entity.pdbx_description
1 polymer ?
#
loop_
_entity_poly.entity_id
_entity_poly.type
_entity_poly.pdbx_seq_one_letter_code
_entity_poly.pdbx_strand_id
1 'polypeptide(L)'
;MTRLTILALFLLLIIVPGVARAQDGHEYAPLQEKTVNYKEWTLNNLADDKPVALRSLMQGKKLVMVLYFAPWCPNWRNEASVAARLYEKYKSQGFEIIGVSEYGSRADVKAFFGPSGPPYPVVSESETREDREKTAHYSYRQGTGDTRKWGSPYNIFLDPATCSKTGDVLTEKAWVVNGELIEADVDKFIADHLKPNPSAAIVPCKN
;
A
#
# COMPACT_ATOMS: atom_id res chain seq x y z
N MET A 1 -21.16 -47.58 45.91
CA MET A 1 -20.23 -46.40 45.76
C MET A 1 -19.72 -46.32 44.34
N THR A 2 -20.41 -45.59 43.52
CA THR A 2 -20.15 -45.53 42.09
C THR A 2 -19.36 -44.23 41.78
N ARG A 3 -18.11 -44.36 41.32
CA ARG A 3 -17.26 -43.22 40.97
C ARG A 3 -17.56 -42.80 39.53
N LEU A 4 -18.10 -41.61 39.36
CA LEU A 4 -18.38 -40.98 38.06
C LEU A 4 -17.10 -40.24 37.60
N THR A 5 -16.48 -40.74 36.55
CA THR A 5 -15.30 -40.10 35.92
C THR A 5 -15.77 -39.12 34.82
N ILE A 6 -15.61 -37.83 35.08
CA ILE A 6 -15.91 -36.79 34.13
C ILE A 6 -14.71 -36.62 33.18
N LEU A 7 -14.91 -36.98 31.92
CA LEU A 7 -13.91 -36.79 30.86
C LEU A 7 -14.09 -35.37 30.28
N ALA A 8 -13.18 -34.45 30.60
CA ALA A 8 -13.16 -33.11 30.04
C ALA A 8 -12.50 -33.15 28.66
N LEU A 9 -13.32 -32.94 27.61
CA LEU A 9 -12.87 -32.85 26.24
C LEU A 9 -12.35 -31.42 25.98
N PHE A 10 -11.02 -31.25 25.94
CA PHE A 10 -10.39 -30.01 25.52
C PHE A 10 -10.48 -29.88 23.98
N LEU A 11 -11.35 -29.00 23.52
CA LEU A 11 -11.45 -28.63 22.09
C LEU A 11 -10.30 -27.68 21.75
N LEU A 12 -9.25 -28.22 21.13
CA LEU A 12 -8.11 -27.43 20.65
C LEU A 12 -8.53 -26.68 19.40
N LEU A 13 -8.77 -25.37 19.53
CA LEU A 13 -9.08 -24.48 18.38
C LEU A 13 -7.78 -24.26 17.60
N ILE A 14 -7.59 -24.98 16.50
CA ILE A 14 -6.47 -24.77 15.58
C ILE A 14 -6.80 -23.54 14.73
N ILE A 15 -6.18 -22.41 15.07
CA ILE A 15 -6.17 -21.22 14.21
C ILE A 15 -5.26 -21.54 13.03
N VAL A 16 -5.84 -21.90 11.91
CA VAL A 16 -5.14 -22.06 10.63
C VAL A 16 -4.82 -20.67 10.09
N PRO A 17 -3.52 -20.27 9.98
CA PRO A 17 -3.19 -19.02 9.31
C PRO A 17 -3.68 -19.11 7.87
N GLY A 18 -4.45 -18.10 7.43
CA GLY A 18 -4.98 -18.03 6.08
C GLY A 18 -3.84 -18.11 5.06
N VAL A 19 -3.74 -19.24 4.39
CA VAL A 19 -2.83 -19.41 3.26
C VAL A 19 -3.38 -18.57 2.11
N ALA A 20 -2.64 -17.55 1.69
CA ALA A 20 -2.92 -16.83 0.46
C ALA A 20 -2.94 -17.85 -0.69
N ARG A 21 -4.13 -18.09 -1.28
CA ARG A 21 -4.26 -18.96 -2.44
C ARG A 21 -3.81 -18.17 -3.66
N ALA A 22 -2.77 -18.62 -4.32
CA ALA A 22 -2.51 -18.29 -5.72
C ALA A 22 -3.68 -18.86 -6.54
N GLN A 23 -4.58 -18.00 -6.98
CA GLN A 23 -5.71 -18.36 -7.82
C GLN A 23 -5.36 -17.89 -9.25
N ASP A 24 -5.16 -18.80 -10.17
CA ASP A 24 -4.90 -18.56 -11.60
C ASP A 24 -3.74 -17.62 -11.94
N GLY A 25 -2.59 -17.73 -11.23
CA GLY A 25 -1.42 -16.90 -11.47
C GLY A 25 -1.48 -15.51 -10.82
N HIS A 26 -2.54 -15.19 -10.09
CA HIS A 26 -2.70 -13.96 -9.31
C HIS A 26 -2.18 -14.13 -7.87
N GLU A 27 -1.60 -13.06 -7.33
CA GLU A 27 -1.11 -12.99 -5.94
C GLU A 27 -1.94 -12.01 -5.11
N TYR A 28 -3.26 -12.19 -5.09
CA TYR A 28 -4.15 -11.37 -4.25
C TYR A 28 -3.81 -11.50 -2.77
N ALA A 29 -3.80 -10.38 -2.05
CA ALA A 29 -3.55 -10.37 -0.62
C ALA A 29 -4.57 -9.49 0.12
N PRO A 30 -4.94 -9.84 1.37
CA PRO A 30 -5.85 -9.04 2.16
C PRO A 30 -5.18 -7.74 2.63
N LEU A 31 -5.99 -6.68 2.78
CA LEU A 31 -5.60 -5.45 3.44
C LEU A 31 -5.47 -5.69 4.96
N GLN A 32 -4.31 -5.41 5.54
CA GLN A 32 -4.01 -5.66 6.95
C GLN A 32 -3.28 -4.47 7.58
N GLU A 33 -3.63 -4.11 8.81
CA GLU A 33 -2.80 -3.20 9.61
C GLU A 33 -1.51 -3.92 10.00
N LYS A 34 -0.38 -3.27 9.76
CA LYS A 34 0.96 -3.78 10.08
C LYS A 34 1.76 -2.71 10.81
N THR A 35 2.67 -3.16 11.69
CA THR A 35 3.72 -2.30 12.21
C THR A 35 4.79 -2.17 11.13
N VAL A 36 5.09 -0.92 10.75
CA VAL A 36 6.10 -0.58 9.76
C VAL A 36 6.69 0.78 10.11
N ASN A 37 8.01 0.85 10.31
CA ASN A 37 8.71 2.13 10.47
C ASN A 37 8.83 2.83 9.12
N TYR A 38 7.70 3.34 8.62
CA TYR A 38 7.64 3.95 7.31
C TYR A 38 8.30 5.34 7.34
N LYS A 39 9.27 5.52 6.44
CA LYS A 39 10.15 6.69 6.46
C LYS A 39 9.79 7.70 5.38
N GLU A 40 10.15 8.95 5.64
CA GLU A 40 10.22 9.97 4.61
C GLU A 40 11.26 9.58 3.57
N TRP A 41 10.97 9.89 2.31
CA TRP A 41 11.90 9.75 1.21
C TRP A 41 11.80 10.93 0.23
N THR A 42 12.88 11.15 -0.50
CA THR A 42 12.93 12.06 -1.65
C THR A 42 13.42 11.25 -2.85
N LEU A 43 12.56 11.10 -3.85
CA LEU A 43 12.81 10.33 -5.05
C LEU A 43 12.58 11.17 -6.30
N ASN A 44 13.17 10.76 -7.42
CA ASN A 44 13.02 11.51 -8.66
C ASN A 44 11.70 11.17 -9.36
N ASN A 45 10.96 12.20 -9.73
CA ASN A 45 9.71 12.08 -10.49
C ASN A 45 9.98 11.51 -11.90
N LEU A 46 9.11 10.63 -12.37
CA LEU A 46 9.22 10.01 -13.69
C LEU A 46 9.07 11.03 -14.83
N ALA A 47 8.25 12.05 -14.64
CA ALA A 47 7.91 13.01 -15.70
C ALA A 47 9.07 13.93 -16.07
N ASP A 48 9.72 14.53 -15.07
CA ASP A 48 10.70 15.61 -15.26
C ASP A 48 12.05 15.37 -14.57
N ASP A 49 12.23 14.19 -13.95
CA ASP A 49 13.44 13.78 -13.22
C ASP A 49 13.83 14.68 -12.03
N LYS A 50 12.91 15.48 -11.54
CA LYS A 50 13.16 16.32 -10.37
C LYS A 50 12.88 15.57 -9.08
N PRO A 51 13.67 15.86 -8.02
CA PRO A 51 13.42 15.28 -6.71
C PRO A 51 12.09 15.80 -6.13
N VAL A 52 11.32 14.89 -5.55
CA VAL A 52 10.07 15.18 -4.84
C VAL A 52 10.02 14.40 -3.53
N ALA A 53 9.65 15.07 -2.45
CA ALA A 53 9.50 14.46 -1.14
C ALA A 53 8.10 13.88 -0.95
N LEU A 54 8.00 12.74 -0.25
CA LEU A 54 6.72 12.09 0.04
C LEU A 54 5.74 13.04 0.75
N ARG A 55 6.19 13.75 1.78
CA ARG A 55 5.34 14.71 2.51
C ARG A 55 4.74 15.78 1.61
N SER A 56 5.46 16.22 0.57
CA SER A 56 4.92 17.19 -0.38
C SER A 56 3.81 16.61 -1.25
N LEU A 57 3.92 15.33 -1.64
CA LEU A 57 2.88 14.60 -2.38
C LEU A 57 1.65 14.29 -1.52
N MET A 58 1.84 14.12 -0.22
CA MET A 58 0.75 13.87 0.73
C MET A 58 -0.02 15.13 1.13
N GLN A 59 0.49 16.32 0.81
CA GLN A 59 -0.09 17.58 1.27
C GLN A 59 -1.54 17.75 0.76
N GLY A 60 -2.47 18.04 1.68
CA GLY A 60 -3.89 18.24 1.37
C GLY A 60 -4.66 16.95 1.07
N LYS A 61 -4.04 15.79 1.20
CA LYS A 61 -4.70 14.50 1.02
C LYS A 61 -5.25 13.96 2.34
N LYS A 62 -6.27 13.12 2.26
CA LYS A 62 -6.87 12.43 3.41
C LYS A 62 -6.39 11.00 3.55
N LEU A 63 -6.13 10.36 2.42
CA LEU A 63 -5.60 9.00 2.34
C LEU A 63 -4.64 8.90 1.16
N VAL A 64 -3.48 8.31 1.37
CA VAL A 64 -2.46 8.11 0.34
C VAL A 64 -2.11 6.65 0.24
N MET A 65 -2.18 6.06 -0.95
CA MET A 65 -1.65 4.75 -1.25
C MET A 65 -0.29 4.90 -1.91
N VAL A 66 0.78 4.44 -1.26
CA VAL A 66 2.09 4.29 -1.88
C VAL A 66 2.16 2.89 -2.48
N LEU A 67 2.22 2.83 -3.79
CA LEU A 67 2.17 1.62 -4.60
C LEU A 67 3.56 1.33 -5.17
N TYR A 68 4.23 0.29 -4.68
CA TYR A 68 5.52 -0.18 -5.19
C TYR A 68 5.31 -1.20 -6.29
N PHE A 69 5.92 -0.99 -7.46
CA PHE A 69 5.72 -1.84 -8.62
C PHE A 69 6.98 -1.99 -9.48
N ALA A 70 7.08 -3.12 -10.16
CA ALA A 70 8.08 -3.35 -11.20
C ALA A 70 7.39 -3.37 -12.58
N PRO A 71 7.84 -2.58 -13.59
CA PRO A 71 7.14 -2.44 -14.87
C PRO A 71 7.02 -3.75 -15.67
N TRP A 72 7.90 -4.69 -15.41
CA TRP A 72 7.90 -6.01 -16.04
C TRP A 72 7.08 -7.08 -15.29
N CYS A 73 6.55 -6.79 -14.07
CA CYS A 73 5.85 -7.75 -13.24
C CYS A 73 4.43 -8.03 -13.78
N PRO A 74 4.04 -9.31 -14.01
CA PRO A 74 2.69 -9.64 -14.48
C PRO A 74 1.60 -9.23 -13.49
N ASN A 75 1.82 -9.46 -12.19
CA ASN A 75 0.84 -9.14 -11.15
C ASN A 75 0.60 -7.62 -11.05
N TRP A 76 1.65 -6.81 -11.25
CA TRP A 76 1.48 -5.37 -11.40
C TRP A 76 0.63 -5.02 -12.63
N ARG A 77 0.84 -5.67 -13.76
CA ARG A 77 0.04 -5.42 -14.98
C ARG A 77 -1.44 -5.68 -14.76
N ASN A 78 -1.78 -6.69 -13.95
CA ASN A 78 -3.15 -6.98 -13.55
C ASN A 78 -3.70 -5.89 -12.63
N GLU A 79 -2.93 -5.47 -11.62
CA GLU A 79 -3.36 -4.45 -10.64
C GLU A 79 -3.47 -3.04 -11.22
N ALA A 80 -2.67 -2.70 -12.22
CA ALA A 80 -2.57 -1.32 -12.74
C ALA A 80 -3.95 -0.73 -13.12
N SER A 81 -4.83 -1.54 -13.70
CA SER A 81 -6.18 -1.11 -14.05
C SER A 81 -7.08 -0.89 -12.83
N VAL A 82 -6.90 -1.69 -11.78
CA VAL A 82 -7.61 -1.54 -10.50
C VAL A 82 -7.18 -0.25 -9.83
N ALA A 83 -5.86 -0.01 -9.74
CA ALA A 83 -5.31 1.22 -9.17
C ALA A 83 -5.81 2.47 -9.90
N ALA A 84 -5.83 2.44 -11.24
CA ALA A 84 -6.34 3.55 -12.04
C ALA A 84 -7.84 3.83 -11.77
N ARG A 85 -8.68 2.78 -11.69
CA ARG A 85 -10.12 2.96 -11.38
C ARG A 85 -10.35 3.52 -9.99
N LEU A 86 -9.64 3.01 -8.98
CA LEU A 86 -9.75 3.52 -7.61
C LEU A 86 -9.30 4.99 -7.53
N TYR A 87 -8.20 5.34 -8.21
CA TYR A 87 -7.75 6.71 -8.26
C TYR A 87 -8.79 7.65 -8.88
N GLU A 88 -9.29 7.32 -10.07
CA GLU A 88 -10.30 8.13 -10.75
C GLU A 88 -11.58 8.31 -9.90
N LYS A 89 -11.99 7.27 -9.19
CA LYS A 89 -13.19 7.29 -8.34
C LYS A 89 -13.03 8.20 -7.13
N TYR A 90 -11.83 8.28 -6.53
CA TYR A 90 -11.66 8.88 -5.21
C TYR A 90 -10.73 10.11 -5.16
N LYS A 91 -9.99 10.43 -6.23
CA LYS A 91 -9.04 11.56 -6.23
C LYS A 91 -9.65 12.90 -5.85
N SER A 92 -10.88 13.18 -6.27
CA SER A 92 -11.61 14.41 -5.91
C SER A 92 -12.06 14.48 -4.46
N GLN A 93 -12.03 13.34 -3.75
CA GLN A 93 -12.44 13.23 -2.34
C GLN A 93 -11.25 13.31 -1.37
N GLY A 94 -10.02 13.40 -1.90
CA GLY A 94 -8.78 13.49 -1.12
C GLY A 94 -7.96 12.20 -1.06
N PHE A 95 -8.26 11.22 -1.92
CA PHE A 95 -7.41 10.06 -2.13
C PHE A 95 -6.28 10.38 -3.11
N GLU A 96 -5.08 9.87 -2.82
CA GLU A 96 -3.94 9.96 -3.73
C GLU A 96 -3.29 8.60 -3.90
N ILE A 97 -2.76 8.33 -5.08
CA ILE A 97 -1.83 7.22 -5.34
C ILE A 97 -0.47 7.81 -5.71
N ILE A 98 0.58 7.26 -5.11
CA ILE A 98 1.97 7.55 -5.47
C ILE A 98 2.60 6.23 -5.89
N GLY A 99 2.87 6.07 -7.18
CA GLY A 99 3.59 4.92 -7.70
C GLY A 99 5.09 5.05 -7.43
N VAL A 100 5.71 4.02 -6.86
CA VAL A 100 7.16 3.92 -6.71
C VAL A 100 7.65 2.79 -7.59
N SER A 101 8.37 3.15 -8.66
CA SER A 101 8.95 2.16 -9.58
C SER A 101 10.17 1.51 -9.00
N GLU A 102 10.20 0.18 -9.14
CA GLU A 102 11.26 -0.70 -8.66
C GLU A 102 11.81 -1.58 -9.77
N TYR A 103 13.11 -1.84 -9.75
CA TYR A 103 13.74 -2.91 -10.51
C TYR A 103 13.56 -2.84 -12.04
N GLY A 104 13.24 -1.70 -12.58
CA GLY A 104 13.08 -1.47 -14.00
C GLY A 104 13.48 -0.06 -14.38
N SER A 105 14.05 0.09 -15.59
CA SER A 105 14.50 1.39 -16.05
C SER A 105 13.35 2.38 -16.21
N ARG A 106 13.65 3.67 -16.12
CA ARG A 106 12.68 4.75 -16.38
C ARG A 106 12.06 4.63 -17.79
N ALA A 107 12.81 4.11 -18.75
CA ALA A 107 12.31 3.86 -20.09
C ALA A 107 11.24 2.76 -20.10
N ASP A 108 11.44 1.67 -19.34
CA ASP A 108 10.46 0.59 -19.21
C ASP A 108 9.18 1.09 -18.53
N VAL A 109 9.31 1.94 -17.51
CA VAL A 109 8.15 2.54 -16.81
C VAL A 109 7.37 3.45 -17.78
N LYS A 110 8.05 4.30 -18.54
CA LYS A 110 7.42 5.15 -19.55
C LYS A 110 6.73 4.33 -20.65
N ALA A 111 7.39 3.25 -21.10
CA ALA A 111 6.80 2.34 -22.09
C ALA A 111 5.55 1.63 -21.55
N PHE A 112 5.54 1.25 -20.25
CA PHE A 112 4.39 0.63 -19.61
C PHE A 112 3.15 1.54 -19.63
N PHE A 113 3.29 2.81 -19.24
CA PHE A 113 2.17 3.76 -19.18
C PHE A 113 1.80 4.35 -20.56
N GLY A 114 2.71 4.24 -21.53
CA GLY A 114 2.50 4.78 -22.88
C GLY A 114 2.54 6.32 -22.94
N PRO A 115 2.10 6.90 -24.06
CA PRO A 115 2.25 8.34 -24.32
C PRO A 115 1.41 9.24 -23.41
N SER A 116 0.32 8.73 -22.84
CA SER A 116 -0.52 9.47 -21.90
C SER A 116 0.10 9.61 -20.52
N GLY A 117 1.13 8.81 -20.21
CA GLY A 117 1.75 8.74 -18.89
C GLY A 117 0.86 8.09 -17.82
N PRO A 118 1.35 8.03 -16.59
CA PRO A 118 0.59 7.51 -15.45
C PRO A 118 -0.55 8.46 -15.05
N PRO A 119 -1.69 7.93 -14.55
CA PRO A 119 -2.82 8.76 -14.09
C PRO A 119 -2.55 9.47 -12.75
N TYR A 120 -1.53 9.07 -12.02
CA TYR A 120 -1.10 9.59 -10.71
C TYR A 120 0.42 9.82 -10.69
N PRO A 121 0.98 10.54 -9.70
CA PRO A 121 2.42 10.73 -9.56
C PRO A 121 3.18 9.41 -9.51
N VAL A 122 4.27 9.32 -10.27
CA VAL A 122 5.19 8.18 -10.25
C VAL A 122 6.61 8.66 -10.04
N VAL A 123 7.31 8.03 -9.09
CA VAL A 123 8.72 8.24 -8.77
C VAL A 123 9.52 6.94 -8.97
N SER A 124 10.85 7.02 -8.97
CA SER A 124 11.72 5.85 -9.11
C SER A 124 12.61 5.71 -7.89
N GLU A 125 12.59 4.54 -7.24
CA GLU A 125 13.52 4.21 -6.16
C GLU A 125 14.71 3.39 -6.73
N SER A 126 14.45 2.40 -7.59
CA SER A 126 15.50 1.58 -8.18
C SER A 126 15.23 1.28 -9.66
N GLU A 127 16.30 1.24 -10.46
CA GLU A 127 16.22 0.99 -11.90
C GLU A 127 16.74 -0.39 -12.31
N THR A 128 17.38 -1.12 -11.41
CA THR A 128 17.96 -2.43 -11.69
C THR A 128 17.53 -3.49 -10.69
N ARG A 129 17.55 -4.76 -11.13
CA ARG A 129 17.20 -5.91 -10.27
C ARG A 129 18.28 -6.23 -9.25
N GLU A 130 19.50 -5.83 -9.50
CA GLU A 130 20.67 -6.01 -8.66
C GLU A 130 20.58 -5.17 -7.37
N ASP A 131 19.82 -4.07 -7.40
CA ASP A 131 19.62 -3.19 -6.26
C ASP A 131 18.49 -3.62 -5.32
N ARG A 132 17.81 -4.73 -5.61
CA ARG A 132 16.63 -5.20 -4.86
C ARG A 132 16.77 -5.09 -3.35
N GLU A 133 17.85 -5.61 -2.78
CA GLU A 133 18.02 -5.70 -1.32
C GLU A 133 18.48 -4.38 -0.68
N LYS A 134 18.76 -3.36 -1.51
CA LYS A 134 19.18 -2.02 -1.06
C LYS A 134 17.99 -1.05 -0.95
N THR A 135 16.81 -1.42 -1.47
CA THR A 135 15.64 -0.56 -1.50
C THR A 135 14.92 -0.49 -0.16
N ALA A 136 14.27 0.63 0.13
CA ALA A 136 13.34 0.75 1.26
C ALA A 136 12.17 -0.20 1.09
N HIS A 137 11.67 -0.37 -0.13
CA HIS A 137 10.67 -1.37 -0.51
C HIS A 137 11.02 -2.77 0.02
N TYR A 138 12.23 -3.25 -0.22
CA TYR A 138 12.66 -4.56 0.27
C TYR A 138 12.57 -4.65 1.80
N SER A 139 13.05 -3.62 2.49
CA SER A 139 13.02 -3.55 3.97
C SER A 139 11.59 -3.56 4.52
N TYR A 140 10.67 -2.79 3.92
CA TYR A 140 9.26 -2.76 4.33
C TYR A 140 8.58 -4.10 4.13
N ARG A 141 8.82 -4.75 3.01
CA ARG A 141 8.27 -6.07 2.70
C ARG A 141 8.73 -7.12 3.71
N GLN A 142 10.03 -7.16 4.02
CA GLN A 142 10.55 -8.08 5.04
C GLN A 142 9.89 -7.83 6.40
N GLY A 143 9.79 -6.57 6.80
CA GLY A 143 9.14 -6.18 8.07
C GLY A 143 7.65 -6.51 8.15
N THR A 144 6.95 -6.56 7.01
CA THR A 144 5.51 -6.88 6.96
C THR A 144 5.21 -8.33 6.59
N GLY A 145 6.25 -9.17 6.42
CA GLY A 145 6.13 -10.61 6.20
C GLY A 145 5.87 -11.01 4.75
N ASP A 146 6.20 -10.17 3.76
CA ASP A 146 6.14 -10.53 2.35
C ASP A 146 7.38 -11.34 1.95
N THR A 147 7.21 -12.63 1.67
CA THR A 147 8.28 -13.56 1.30
C THR A 147 8.46 -13.74 -0.21
N ARG A 148 7.67 -13.06 -1.04
CA ARG A 148 7.77 -13.14 -2.51
C ARG A 148 9.14 -12.63 -2.96
N LYS A 149 9.69 -13.21 -4.02
CA LYS A 149 11.03 -12.83 -4.51
C LYS A 149 11.14 -11.34 -4.85
N TRP A 150 10.17 -10.79 -5.55
CA TRP A 150 10.17 -9.40 -6.02
C TRP A 150 9.18 -8.50 -5.28
N GLY A 151 8.09 -9.07 -4.73
CA GLY A 151 7.08 -8.36 -3.97
C GLY A 151 6.45 -7.19 -4.73
N SER A 152 6.14 -7.41 -5.98
CA SER A 152 5.47 -6.42 -6.82
C SER A 152 4.14 -7.03 -7.33
N PRO A 153 3.01 -6.32 -7.17
CA PRO A 153 2.85 -5.06 -6.43
C PRO A 153 2.93 -5.23 -4.91
N TYR A 154 3.17 -4.10 -4.20
CA TYR A 154 3.13 -3.99 -2.75
C TYR A 154 2.56 -2.62 -2.40
N ASN A 155 1.55 -2.56 -1.55
CA ASN A 155 0.80 -1.34 -1.30
C ASN A 155 0.83 -0.96 0.18
N ILE A 156 1.12 0.31 0.50
CA ILE A 156 1.02 0.87 1.85
C ILE A 156 0.04 2.04 1.81
N PHE A 157 -0.95 2.02 2.70
CA PHE A 157 -1.91 3.12 2.85
C PHE A 157 -1.53 3.95 4.08
N LEU A 158 -1.39 5.25 3.86
CA LEU A 158 -1.02 6.24 4.86
C LEU A 158 -2.18 7.20 5.09
N ASP A 159 -2.50 7.45 6.35
CA ASP A 159 -3.37 8.56 6.75
C ASP A 159 -2.50 9.78 7.10
N PRO A 160 -2.46 10.84 6.27
CA PRO A 160 -1.64 12.02 6.53
C PRO A 160 -1.93 12.72 7.86
N ALA A 161 -3.12 12.53 8.43
CA ALA A 161 -3.49 13.12 9.71
C ALA A 161 -2.76 12.44 10.89
N THR A 162 -2.37 11.16 10.72
CA THR A 162 -1.65 10.37 11.74
C THR A 162 -0.14 10.36 11.53
N CYS A 163 0.33 10.84 10.38
CA CYS A 163 1.75 10.88 10.07
C CYS A 163 2.49 11.98 10.82
N SER A 164 3.74 11.69 11.25
CA SER A 164 4.64 12.68 11.79
C SER A 164 4.92 13.82 10.80
N LYS A 165 4.98 15.04 11.29
CA LYS A 165 5.29 16.23 10.46
C LYS A 165 6.79 16.42 10.26
N THR A 166 7.62 15.81 11.10
CA THR A 166 9.08 15.95 11.10
C THR A 166 9.74 14.61 11.45
N GLY A 167 11.04 14.50 11.19
CA GLY A 167 11.86 13.33 11.54
C GLY A 167 11.83 12.23 10.46
N ASP A 168 12.57 11.17 10.75
CA ASP A 168 12.82 10.08 9.79
C ASP A 168 11.65 9.08 9.68
N VAL A 169 10.94 8.84 10.80
CA VAL A 169 9.79 7.95 10.84
C VAL A 169 8.54 8.76 10.55
N LEU A 170 7.86 8.40 9.48
CA LEU A 170 6.62 9.03 9.08
C LEU A 170 5.43 8.46 9.86
N THR A 171 5.38 7.14 9.98
CA THR A 171 4.39 6.42 10.78
C THR A 171 4.95 5.07 11.22
N GLU A 172 4.44 4.54 12.35
CA GLU A 172 4.79 3.22 12.88
C GLU A 172 3.75 2.14 12.50
N LYS A 173 2.57 2.56 12.08
CA LYS A 173 1.50 1.68 11.64
C LYS A 173 0.91 2.16 10.35
N ALA A 174 0.66 1.21 9.45
CA ALA A 174 0.02 1.46 8.17
C ALA A 174 -0.85 0.26 7.77
N TRP A 175 -1.79 0.47 6.86
CA TRP A 175 -2.49 -0.59 6.19
C TRP A 175 -1.67 -1.06 4.99
N VAL A 176 -1.51 -2.38 4.84
CA VAL A 176 -0.60 -2.98 3.86
C VAL A 176 -1.31 -4.09 3.09
N VAL A 177 -1.04 -4.17 1.79
CA VAL A 177 -1.38 -5.31 0.94
C VAL A 177 -0.08 -5.89 0.36
N ASN A 178 0.27 -7.10 0.80
CA ASN A 178 1.47 -7.82 0.33
C ASN A 178 1.16 -8.60 -0.96
N GLY A 179 0.66 -7.94 -1.98
CA GLY A 179 0.20 -8.57 -3.23
C GLY A 179 -0.71 -7.67 -4.03
N GLU A 180 -1.43 -8.29 -4.97
CA GLU A 180 -2.47 -7.63 -5.74
C GLU A 180 -3.65 -7.23 -4.87
N LEU A 181 -4.25 -6.09 -5.16
CA LEU A 181 -5.42 -5.59 -4.47
C LEU A 181 -6.64 -6.49 -4.71
N ILE A 182 -7.35 -6.84 -3.65
CA ILE A 182 -8.74 -7.32 -3.75
C ILE A 182 -9.60 -6.06 -3.88
N GLU A 183 -10.00 -5.73 -5.13
CA GLU A 183 -10.62 -4.43 -5.46
C GLU A 183 -11.80 -4.08 -4.54
N ALA A 184 -12.70 -5.03 -4.27
CA ALA A 184 -13.88 -4.77 -3.43
C ALA A 184 -13.52 -4.38 -1.98
N ASP A 185 -12.50 -5.04 -1.41
CA ASP A 185 -12.06 -4.77 -0.03
C ASP A 185 -11.41 -3.39 0.07
N VAL A 186 -10.55 -3.06 -0.91
CA VAL A 186 -9.85 -1.77 -0.95
C VAL A 186 -10.81 -0.64 -1.30
N ASP A 187 -11.73 -0.83 -2.21
CA ASP A 187 -12.79 0.13 -2.53
C ASP A 187 -13.60 0.50 -1.29
N LYS A 188 -14.03 -0.52 -0.54
CA LYS A 188 -14.74 -0.32 0.72
C LYS A 188 -13.88 0.42 1.75
N PHE A 189 -12.62 0.04 1.91
CA PHE A 189 -11.69 0.68 2.85
C PHE A 189 -11.50 2.16 2.52
N ILE A 190 -11.23 2.51 1.25
CA ILE A 190 -11.07 3.90 0.83
C ILE A 190 -12.36 4.68 1.08
N ALA A 191 -13.51 4.12 0.68
CA ALA A 191 -14.80 4.78 0.88
C ALA A 191 -15.08 5.06 2.35
N ASP A 192 -14.81 4.10 3.24
CA ASP A 192 -15.03 4.25 4.68
C ASP A 192 -14.08 5.31 5.28
N HIS A 193 -12.81 5.34 4.84
CA HIS A 193 -11.79 6.27 5.34
C HIS A 193 -12.06 7.73 4.90
N LEU A 194 -12.61 7.92 3.70
CA LEU A 194 -12.89 9.24 3.16
C LEU A 194 -14.21 9.84 3.61
N LYS A 195 -15.08 9.09 4.31
CA LYS A 195 -16.32 9.61 4.86
C LYS A 195 -16.05 10.80 5.79
N PRO A 196 -16.86 11.85 5.73
CA PRO A 196 -16.78 12.93 6.71
C PRO A 196 -16.91 12.35 8.12
N ASN A 197 -15.94 12.65 9.00
CA ASN A 197 -16.06 12.28 10.40
C ASN A 197 -17.22 13.13 11.01
N PRO A 198 -18.35 12.54 11.41
CA PRO A 198 -19.46 13.32 11.95
C PRO A 198 -19.10 14.04 13.25
N SER A 199 -18.01 13.62 13.93
CA SER A 199 -17.52 14.26 15.17
C SER A 199 -16.76 15.57 14.91
N ALA A 200 -16.33 15.86 13.67
CA ALA A 200 -15.62 17.09 13.33
C ALA A 200 -16.55 18.28 13.00
N ALA A 201 -17.87 18.05 12.95
CA ALA A 201 -18.84 19.02 12.43
C ALA A 201 -19.46 19.96 13.47
N ILE A 202 -19.07 19.92 14.76
CA ILE A 202 -19.67 20.80 15.79
C ILE A 202 -18.57 21.42 16.66
N VAL A 203 -17.92 22.46 16.16
CA VAL A 203 -17.41 23.55 16.99
C VAL A 203 -18.08 24.81 16.51
N PRO A 204 -19.19 25.26 17.16
CA PRO A 204 -19.73 26.56 16.87
C PRO A 204 -18.71 27.62 17.28
N CYS A 205 -18.36 28.51 16.34
CA CYS A 205 -17.63 29.73 16.66
C CYS A 205 -18.37 30.43 17.78
N LYS A 206 -17.81 30.48 18.99
CA LYS A 206 -18.26 31.41 20.02
C LYS A 206 -17.81 32.80 19.58
N ASN A 207 -18.80 33.65 19.27
CA ASN A 207 -18.63 35.08 19.15
C ASN A 207 -18.20 35.67 20.48
#